data_f656c8a5a4049b5a2d321d7b80ef0e7d
#
_entry.id   f656c8a5a4049b5a2d321d7b80ef0e7d
#
_cell.length_a   1.000
_cell.length_b   1.000
_cell.length_c   1.000
_cell.angle_alpha   90.00
_cell.angle_beta   90.00
_cell.angle_gamma   90.00
#
_symmetry.space_group_name_H-M   'P 1'
#
loop_
_entity.id
_entity.type
_entity.pdbx_description
1 polymer ?
#
loop_
_entity_poly.entity_id
_entity_poly.type
_entity_poly.pdbx_seq_one_letter_code
_entity_poly.pdbx_strand_id
1 'polypeptide(L)' 'MIIKFKAKCPYEIGDKIRFEKGGQVREMKITDIIAERSVATGRNNIVLELDGWYKLDTKLHEIKTT' A
#
# COMPACT_ATOMS: atom_id res chain seq x y z
N MET A 1 -11.69 -16.58 -16.72
CA MET A 1 -12.22 -16.41 -15.34
C MET A 1 -12.39 -14.93 -15.02
N ILE A 2 -13.54 -14.57 -14.50
CA ILE A 2 -13.77 -13.20 -14.01
C ILE A 2 -13.63 -13.22 -12.50
N ILE A 3 -12.75 -12.38 -11.96
CA ILE A 3 -12.48 -12.29 -10.53
C ILE A 3 -12.89 -10.90 -10.05
N LYS A 4 -13.77 -10.83 -9.07
CA LYS A 4 -14.18 -9.58 -8.42
C LYS A 4 -13.98 -9.73 -6.92
N PHE A 5 -13.43 -8.68 -6.28
CA PHE A 5 -13.28 -8.67 -4.83
C PHE A 5 -13.35 -7.25 -4.30
N LYS A 6 -13.64 -7.15 -2.99
CA LYS A 6 -13.61 -5.89 -2.27
C LYS A 6 -12.44 -5.91 -1.29
N ALA A 7 -11.69 -4.82 -1.25
CA ALA A 7 -10.62 -4.63 -0.29
C ALA A 7 -10.83 -3.30 0.43
N LYS A 8 -10.59 -3.30 1.75
CA LYS A 8 -10.62 -2.08 2.54
C LYS A 8 -9.21 -1.51 2.64
N CYS A 9 -9.07 -0.24 2.35
CA CYS A 9 -7.82 0.48 2.47
C CYS A 9 -8.04 1.72 3.34
N PRO A 10 -7.30 1.87 4.46
CA PRO A 10 -7.43 3.07 5.31
C PRO A 10 -6.75 4.30 4.75
N TYR A 11 -6.06 4.17 3.61
CA TYR A 11 -5.33 5.25 2.98
C TYR A 11 -6.08 5.77 1.76
N GLU A 12 -5.84 7.03 1.41
CA GLU A 12 -6.39 7.65 0.20
C GLU A 12 -5.27 8.20 -0.68
N ILE A 13 -5.52 8.24 -1.99
CA ILE A 13 -4.60 8.87 -2.94
C ILE A 13 -4.47 10.35 -2.57
N GLY A 14 -3.23 10.82 -2.49
CA GLY A 14 -2.91 12.17 -2.06
C GLY A 14 -2.46 12.27 -0.60
N ASP A 15 -2.68 11.24 0.20
CA ASP A 15 -2.19 11.21 1.58
C ASP A 15 -0.67 11.16 1.62
N LYS A 16 -0.09 11.81 2.63
CA LYS A 16 1.32 11.67 2.95
C LYS A 16 1.47 10.63 4.05
N ILE A 17 2.40 9.73 3.86
CA ILE A 17 2.69 8.69 4.85
C ILE A 17 4.15 8.74 5.25
N ARG A 18 4.41 8.29 6.47
CA ARG A 18 5.77 8.08 6.98
C ARG A 18 6.01 6.60 7.17
N PHE A 19 7.17 6.15 6.77
CA PHE A 19 7.59 4.78 7.01
C PHE A 19 9.10 4.74 7.24
N GLU A 20 9.54 3.70 7.93
CA GLU A 20 10.96 3.48 8.20
C GLU A 20 11.50 2.42 7.27
N LYS A 21 12.63 2.72 6.64
CA LYS A 21 13.35 1.78 5.80
C LYS A 21 14.85 1.96 6.00
N GLY A 22 15.54 0.88 6.37
CA GLY A 22 16.98 0.91 6.57
C GLY A 22 17.45 1.89 7.64
N GLY A 23 16.65 2.06 8.71
CA GLY A 23 16.95 2.99 9.79
C GLY A 23 16.65 4.45 9.47
N GLN A 24 16.07 4.74 8.30
CA GLN A 24 15.70 6.09 7.91
C GLN A 24 14.19 6.23 7.81
N VAL A 25 13.66 7.33 8.35
CA VAL A 25 12.25 7.69 8.19
C VAL A 25 12.09 8.45 6.88
N ARG A 26 11.15 8.01 6.07
CA ARG A 26 10.80 8.65 4.80
C ARG A 26 9.35 9.11 4.83
N GLU A 27 9.10 10.27 4.24
CA GLU A 27 7.75 10.78 4.03
C GLU A 27 7.52 10.88 2.53
N MET A 28 6.46 10.22 2.05
CA MET A 28 6.14 10.19 0.62
C MET A 28 4.62 10.29 0.44
N LYS A 29 4.22 10.80 -0.73
CA LYS A 29 2.82 10.95 -1.08
C LYS A 29 2.30 9.74 -1.83
N ILE A 30 1.11 9.27 -1.47
CA ILE A 30 0.44 8.18 -2.16
C ILE A 30 -0.07 8.68 -3.51
N THR A 31 0.42 8.07 -4.59
CA THR A 31 0.01 8.40 -5.95
C THR A 31 -0.89 7.33 -6.58
N ASP A 32 -0.88 6.12 -6.04
CA ASP A 32 -1.80 5.05 -6.44
C ASP A 32 -1.96 4.03 -5.32
N ILE A 33 -3.06 3.31 -5.34
CA ILE A 33 -3.34 2.23 -4.39
C ILE A 33 -3.70 0.99 -5.21
N ILE A 34 -2.94 -0.08 -5.01
CA ILE A 34 -3.10 -1.33 -5.72
C ILE A 34 -3.63 -2.39 -4.75
N ALA A 35 -4.81 -2.91 -5.03
CA ALA A 35 -5.37 -4.00 -4.26
C ALA A 35 -5.15 -5.31 -5.00
N GLU A 36 -4.62 -6.30 -4.30
CA GLU A 36 -4.32 -7.62 -4.84
C GLU A 36 -5.02 -8.69 -4.02
N ARG A 37 -5.41 -9.77 -4.68
CA ARG A 37 -5.97 -10.94 -3.99
C ARG A 37 -5.43 -12.21 -4.60
N SER A 38 -4.95 -13.10 -3.74
CA SER A 38 -4.58 -14.44 -4.15
C SER A 38 -5.83 -15.32 -4.29
N VAL A 39 -6.06 -15.86 -5.46
CA VAL A 39 -7.17 -16.79 -5.69
C VAL A 39 -6.98 -18.08 -4.90
N ALA A 40 -5.73 -18.54 -4.79
CA ALA A 40 -5.40 -19.80 -4.10
C ALA A 40 -5.63 -19.72 -2.59
N THR A 41 -5.29 -18.59 -1.97
CA THR A 41 -5.35 -18.42 -0.50
C THR A 41 -6.51 -17.54 -0.03
N GLY A 42 -7.10 -16.75 -0.92
CA GLY A 42 -8.12 -15.78 -0.57
C GLY A 42 -7.59 -14.56 0.18
N ARG A 43 -6.28 -14.41 0.33
CA ARG A 43 -5.68 -13.29 1.05
C ARG A 43 -5.63 -12.05 0.20
N ASN A 44 -5.98 -10.92 0.81
CA ASN A 44 -5.87 -9.60 0.20
C ASN A 44 -4.56 -8.94 0.61
N ASN A 45 -4.00 -8.14 -0.29
CA ASN A 45 -2.84 -7.33 -0.01
C ASN A 45 -3.03 -5.94 -0.61
N ILE A 46 -2.52 -4.93 0.09
CA ILE A 46 -2.54 -3.54 -0.38
C ILE A 46 -1.10 -3.09 -0.60
N VAL A 47 -0.84 -2.62 -1.81
CA VAL A 47 0.44 -2.02 -2.20
C VAL A 47 0.19 -0.56 -2.51
N LEU A 48 0.97 0.31 -1.89
CA LEU A 48 0.88 1.75 -2.12
C LEU A 48 1.98 2.16 -3.11
N GLU A 49 1.59 2.89 -4.16
CA GLU A 49 2.54 3.58 -5.01
C GLU A 49 2.82 4.95 -4.43
N LEU A 50 4.08 5.25 -4.19
CA LEU A 50 4.51 6.50 -3.57
C LEU A 50 5.34 7.31 -4.56
N ASP A 51 5.06 8.60 -4.65
CA ASP A 51 5.77 9.55 -5.51
C ASP A 51 5.87 9.10 -6.98
N GLY A 52 4.91 8.28 -7.43
CA GLY A 52 4.82 7.82 -8.82
C GLY A 52 5.75 6.66 -9.19
N TRP A 53 6.58 6.16 -8.27
CA TRP A 53 7.55 5.11 -8.61
C TRP A 53 7.82 4.07 -7.53
N TYR A 54 7.69 4.42 -6.26
CA TYR A 54 8.03 3.52 -5.16
C TYR A 54 6.83 2.66 -4.78
N LYS A 55 7.00 1.36 -4.72
CA LYS A 55 5.95 0.42 -4.29
C LYS A 55 6.21 -0.01 -2.85
N LEU A 56 5.26 0.25 -1.97
CA LEU A 56 5.34 -0.11 -0.57
C LEU A 56 4.28 -1.15 -0.24
N ASP A 57 4.72 -2.35 0.17
CA ASP A 57 3.81 -3.39 0.63
C ASP A 57 3.45 -3.11 2.09
N THR A 58 2.16 -2.88 2.36
CA THR A 58 1.69 -2.51 3.69
C THR A 58 1.86 -3.62 4.74
N LYS A 59 2.07 -4.86 4.33
CA LYS A 59 2.33 -5.97 5.26
C LYS A 59 3.77 -6.02 5.77
N LEU A 60 4.70 -5.45 5.01
CA LEU A 60 6.13 -5.55 5.30
C LEU A 60 6.67 -4.35 6.07
N HIS A 61 5.94 -3.26 6.11
CA HIS A 61 6.41 -2.00 6.69
C HIS A 61 5.38 -1.41 7.63
N GLU A 62 5.86 -0.87 8.75
CA GLU A 62 5.04 -0.06 9.63
C GLU A 62 4.83 1.31 9.00
N ILE A 63 3.58 1.67 8.79
CA ILE A 63 3.18 2.91 8.14
C ILE A 63 2.49 3.81 9.15
N LYS A 64 2.94 5.06 9.23
CA LYS A 64 2.30 6.09 10.03
C LYS A 64 1.76 7.18 9.11
N THR A 65 0.46 7.44 9.23
CA THR A 65 -0.18 8.54 8.48
C THR A 65 0.15 9.86 9.16
N THR A 66 0.53 10.85 8.39
CA THR A 66 0.81 12.20 8.92
C THR A 66 -0.39 13.10 8.81
#